data_3218ebf95f4eb4647a95b25345ed5cc1
#
_entry.id   3218ebf95f4eb4647a95b25345ed5cc1
#
_cell.length_a   1.000
_cell.length_b   1.000
_cell.length_c   1.000
_cell.angle_alpha   90.00
_cell.angle_beta   90.00
_cell.angle_gamma   90.00
#
_symmetry.space_group_name_H-M   'P 1'
#
loop_
_entity.id
_entity.type
_entity.pdbx_description
1 polymer ?
#
loop_
_entity_poly.entity_id
_entity_poly.type
_entity_poly.pdbx_seq_one_letter_code
_entity_poly.pdbx_strand_id
1 'polypeptide(L)'
;DYIPQRGDPSDWGDERANRSDRFLACVAYLDGIHPSVVMCRGYYTRTVLAAFGWNGKELKKHWVFDSNDPGCEDYAGQGNHNLRVGDVDGDGCDEIIYGSCAIDHNGKGLYSTKMGHGDAIHLTHFDPSRKGLQVWDCHENKRDGSTYRDAATGEIILQVKSDKDVGRCMAADIDPAQPGVEMWSWEAGMRNAKGEAIAGRIKGLPTNMAVWWDGDLLRELLDKNIISKYDWKAQKVNRIVTFEGALSNNGTKAVPCLQGDIVGDWREEVLLRSEDNCSLRLYVSTIPTEYRFHTFLEDPIYRISIATQNVGYNQPTQPGFYFGPDLTKKKGTFRGYQFK
;
A
#
# COMPACT_ATOMS: atom_id res chain seq x y z
N ASP A 1 17.91 -3.17 22.50
CA ASP A 1 17.63 -3.30 21.06
C ASP A 1 16.13 -3.51 20.84
N TYR A 2 15.56 -2.73 19.94
CA TYR A 2 14.13 -2.76 19.64
C TYR A 2 13.75 -3.86 18.64
N ILE A 3 14.71 -4.50 18.04
CA ILE A 3 14.59 -5.68 17.17
C ILE A 3 15.73 -6.64 17.53
N PRO A 4 15.63 -7.94 17.24
CA PRO A 4 16.72 -8.86 17.48
C PRO A 4 18.03 -8.35 16.90
N GLN A 5 19.10 -8.55 17.65
CA GLN A 5 20.44 -8.19 17.18
C GLN A 5 20.72 -8.88 15.85
N ARG A 6 21.43 -8.21 14.97
CA ARG A 6 21.78 -8.76 13.67
C ARG A 6 22.54 -10.08 13.81
N GLY A 7 23.49 -10.12 14.74
CA GLY A 7 24.43 -11.24 14.82
C GLY A 7 25.33 -11.31 13.59
N ASP A 8 25.69 -12.51 13.17
CA ASP A 8 26.41 -12.75 11.94
C ASP A 8 25.49 -12.52 10.72
N PRO A 9 25.89 -11.75 9.70
CA PRO A 9 25.11 -11.57 8.48
C PRO A 9 24.74 -12.88 7.77
N SER A 10 25.57 -13.91 7.86
CA SER A 10 25.30 -15.21 7.25
C SER A 10 24.03 -15.89 7.81
N ASP A 11 23.65 -15.61 9.05
CA ASP A 11 22.40 -16.08 9.67
C ASP A 11 21.15 -15.53 8.95
N TRP A 12 21.33 -14.50 8.11
CA TRP A 12 20.30 -13.84 7.33
C TRP A 12 20.38 -14.15 5.83
N GLY A 13 21.29 -15.04 5.41
CA GLY A 13 21.35 -15.52 4.05
C GLY A 13 22.33 -14.79 3.12
N ASP A 14 23.13 -13.84 3.61
CA ASP A 14 24.32 -13.31 2.91
C ASP A 14 25.37 -12.75 3.86
N GLU A 15 26.62 -12.75 3.40
CA GLU A 15 27.77 -12.28 4.19
C GLU A 15 27.92 -10.74 4.16
N ARG A 16 27.13 -10.03 3.36
CA ARG A 16 27.29 -8.59 3.08
C ARG A 16 26.26 -7.72 3.81
N ALA A 17 25.50 -8.30 4.72
CA ALA A 17 24.40 -7.64 5.44
C ALA A 17 23.26 -7.10 4.55
N ASN A 18 23.21 -7.41 3.27
CA ASN A 18 22.14 -6.97 2.39
C ASN A 18 20.78 -7.61 2.76
N ARG A 19 20.79 -8.76 3.41
CA ARG A 19 19.57 -9.44 3.90
C ARG A 19 19.21 -9.03 5.31
N SER A 20 20.18 -8.86 6.21
CA SER A 20 19.94 -8.47 7.60
C SER A 20 19.58 -7.01 7.79
N ASP A 21 20.13 -6.11 6.97
CA ASP A 21 19.96 -4.66 7.16
C ASP A 21 18.91 -4.08 6.22
N ARG A 22 17.78 -4.76 6.16
CA ARG A 22 16.54 -4.34 5.48
C ARG A 22 15.48 -4.08 6.53
N PHE A 23 15.11 -2.83 6.69
CA PHE A 23 14.22 -2.38 7.75
C PHE A 23 12.91 -1.86 7.18
N LEU A 24 11.82 -2.22 7.83
CA LEU A 24 10.52 -1.58 7.70
C LEU A 24 10.01 -1.25 9.10
N ALA A 25 9.00 -0.41 9.17
CA ALA A 25 8.30 -0.12 10.42
C ALA A 25 6.84 0.25 10.12
N CYS A 26 5.98 0.07 11.09
CA CYS A 26 4.62 0.59 11.02
C CYS A 26 4.09 0.96 12.41
N VAL A 27 2.98 1.70 12.39
CA VAL A 27 2.06 1.80 13.52
C VAL A 27 0.94 0.80 13.28
N ALA A 28 0.52 0.09 14.32
CA ALA A 28 -0.62 -0.83 14.28
C ALA A 28 -1.40 -0.76 15.59
N TYR A 29 -2.70 -0.87 15.54
CA TYR A 29 -3.57 -0.93 16.72
C TYR A 29 -3.80 -2.39 17.11
N LEU A 30 -2.75 -3.01 17.70
CA LEU A 30 -2.72 -4.44 18.01
C LEU A 30 -3.72 -4.88 19.10
N ASP A 31 -4.28 -3.95 19.85
CA ASP A 31 -5.35 -4.16 20.81
C ASP A 31 -6.66 -3.43 20.41
N GLY A 32 -6.71 -2.92 19.18
CA GLY A 32 -7.81 -2.16 18.63
C GLY A 32 -7.97 -0.73 19.18
N ILE A 33 -7.15 -0.30 20.13
CA ILE A 33 -7.32 0.97 20.85
C ILE A 33 -6.04 1.80 20.88
N HIS A 34 -4.90 1.19 21.25
CA HIS A 34 -3.66 1.89 21.48
C HIS A 34 -2.68 1.66 20.33
N PRO A 35 -2.03 2.72 19.82
CA PRO A 35 -1.03 2.56 18.79
C PRO A 35 0.20 1.83 19.34
N SER A 36 0.62 0.81 18.63
CA SER A 36 1.87 0.09 18.84
C SER A 36 2.84 0.40 17.71
N VAL A 37 4.14 0.41 17.98
CA VAL A 37 5.16 0.45 16.93
C VAL A 37 5.63 -0.96 16.64
N VAL A 38 5.66 -1.33 15.36
CA VAL A 38 6.23 -2.60 14.90
C VAL A 38 7.49 -2.30 14.09
N MET A 39 8.62 -2.83 14.56
CA MET A 39 9.91 -2.69 13.92
C MET A 39 10.27 -4.00 13.23
N CYS A 40 10.62 -3.92 11.96
CA CYS A 40 10.86 -5.11 11.13
C CYS A 40 12.31 -5.14 10.64
N ARG A 41 12.90 -6.33 10.60
CA ARG A 41 14.23 -6.61 10.04
C ARG A 41 14.16 -7.81 9.12
N GLY A 42 14.70 -7.67 7.91
CA GLY A 42 14.74 -8.73 6.90
C GLY A 42 13.40 -8.91 6.18
N TYR A 43 13.47 -9.25 4.89
CA TYR A 43 12.31 -9.62 4.09
C TYR A 43 12.67 -10.45 2.84
N TYR A 44 13.95 -10.61 2.55
CA TYR A 44 14.41 -11.48 1.45
C TYR A 44 14.65 -12.93 1.88
N THR A 45 14.88 -13.15 3.17
CA THR A 45 15.16 -14.46 3.77
C THR A 45 14.55 -14.47 5.17
N ARG A 46 15.35 -14.60 6.24
CA ARG A 46 14.85 -14.46 7.60
C ARG A 46 14.09 -13.15 7.75
N THR A 47 12.93 -13.21 8.38
CA THR A 47 12.01 -12.12 8.61
C THR A 47 11.71 -12.03 10.10
N VAL A 48 11.94 -10.85 10.68
CA VAL A 48 11.69 -10.61 12.11
C VAL A 48 10.85 -9.34 12.26
N LEU A 49 9.74 -9.44 12.99
CA LEU A 49 8.91 -8.32 13.40
C LEU A 49 8.87 -8.25 14.93
N ALA A 50 9.06 -7.07 15.51
CA ALA A 50 9.01 -6.87 16.96
C ALA A 50 8.04 -5.71 17.27
N ALA A 51 7.03 -5.99 18.09
CA ALA A 51 5.98 -5.04 18.46
C ALA A 51 6.21 -4.49 19.86
N PHE A 52 5.97 -3.17 20.00
CA PHE A 52 6.12 -2.45 21.25
C PHE A 52 4.95 -1.48 21.44
N GLY A 53 4.41 -1.41 22.64
CA GLY A 53 3.42 -0.43 23.06
C GLY A 53 3.99 0.59 24.05
N TRP A 54 3.43 1.79 24.05
CA TRP A 54 3.76 2.82 25.01
C TRP A 54 2.84 2.74 26.23
N ASN A 55 3.39 2.57 27.43
CA ASN A 55 2.62 2.48 28.67
C ASN A 55 2.51 3.81 29.44
N GLY A 56 2.84 4.93 28.79
CA GLY A 56 2.91 6.26 29.40
C GLY A 56 4.29 6.61 29.97
N LYS A 57 5.23 5.66 30.04
CA LYS A 57 6.54 5.84 30.67
C LYS A 57 7.67 5.24 29.84
N GLU A 58 7.46 4.09 29.25
CA GLU A 58 8.47 3.35 28.48
C GLU A 58 7.82 2.53 27.37
N LEU A 59 8.58 2.17 26.35
CA LEU A 59 8.17 1.20 25.35
C LEU A 59 8.30 -0.21 25.92
N LYS A 60 7.18 -0.95 25.94
CA LYS A 60 7.15 -2.36 26.36
C LYS A 60 6.98 -3.26 25.16
N LYS A 61 7.81 -4.28 25.08
CA LYS A 61 7.71 -5.31 24.07
C LYS A 61 6.44 -6.15 24.31
N HIS A 62 5.63 -6.27 23.26
CA HIS A 62 4.47 -7.14 23.23
C HIS A 62 4.89 -8.55 22.79
N TRP A 63 5.46 -8.64 21.58
CA TRP A 63 5.87 -9.90 20.98
C TRP A 63 7.03 -9.69 20.00
N VAL A 64 7.63 -10.79 19.61
CA VAL A 64 8.57 -10.89 18.47
C VAL A 64 8.12 -12.07 17.63
N PHE A 65 7.96 -11.87 16.34
CA PHE A 65 7.82 -12.91 15.34
C PHE A 65 9.18 -13.11 14.65
N ASP A 66 9.60 -14.34 14.49
CA ASP A 66 10.84 -14.72 13.79
C ASP A 66 10.56 -15.90 12.86
N SER A 67 10.84 -15.76 11.58
CA SER A 67 10.66 -16.86 10.61
C SER A 67 11.62 -18.05 10.83
N ASN A 68 12.64 -17.91 11.71
CA ASN A 68 13.49 -19.01 12.12
C ASN A 68 12.91 -19.82 13.28
N ASP A 69 11.82 -19.37 13.90
CA ASP A 69 11.16 -20.15 14.94
C ASP A 69 10.45 -21.37 14.33
N PRO A 70 10.42 -22.51 15.07
CA PRO A 70 9.76 -23.71 14.56
C PRO A 70 8.32 -23.50 14.15
N GLY A 71 7.97 -23.86 12.90
CA GLY A 71 6.65 -23.68 12.32
C GLY A 71 6.42 -22.33 11.64
N CYS A 72 7.43 -21.45 11.61
CA CYS A 72 7.37 -20.14 10.95
C CYS A 72 8.21 -20.07 9.65
N GLU A 73 8.79 -21.17 9.20
CA GLU A 73 9.72 -21.26 8.07
C GLU A 73 9.08 -20.76 6.75
N ASP A 74 7.78 -20.97 6.60
CA ASP A 74 7.01 -20.55 5.42
C ASP A 74 6.89 -19.03 5.26
N TYR A 75 7.26 -18.26 6.28
CA TYR A 75 7.24 -16.80 6.27
C TYR A 75 8.58 -16.17 5.86
N ALA A 76 9.63 -16.97 5.77
CA ALA A 76 10.94 -16.51 5.32
C ALA A 76 10.88 -16.05 3.86
N GLY A 77 11.42 -14.85 3.57
CA GLY A 77 11.49 -14.32 2.22
C GLY A 77 10.17 -13.83 1.62
N GLN A 78 9.15 -13.62 2.44
CA GLN A 78 7.81 -13.23 1.97
C GLN A 78 7.55 -11.71 2.06
N GLY A 79 8.44 -10.93 2.68
CA GLY A 79 8.21 -9.49 2.86
C GLY A 79 8.51 -8.69 1.59
N ASN A 80 7.79 -7.58 1.40
CA ASN A 80 7.99 -6.64 0.30
C ASN A 80 8.87 -5.44 0.72
N HIS A 81 9.14 -4.54 -0.24
CA HIS A 81 9.80 -3.25 0.04
C HIS A 81 8.87 -2.23 0.74
N ASN A 82 7.68 -2.59 1.09
CA ASN A 82 6.76 -1.88 1.97
C ASN A 82 5.82 -2.91 2.61
N LEU A 83 4.98 -2.46 3.52
CA LEU A 83 3.98 -3.26 4.20
C LEU A 83 2.65 -2.51 4.25
N ARG A 84 1.58 -3.21 4.60
CA ARG A 84 0.26 -2.63 4.86
C ARG A 84 -0.25 -3.10 6.21
N VAL A 85 -1.13 -2.30 6.80
CA VAL A 85 -1.68 -2.57 8.14
C VAL A 85 -3.18 -2.30 8.10
N GLY A 86 -3.95 -3.14 8.75
CA GLY A 86 -5.39 -2.96 8.95
C GLY A 86 -6.03 -4.17 9.57
N ASP A 87 -7.19 -3.99 10.18
CA ASP A 87 -8.06 -5.06 10.66
C ASP A 87 -8.63 -5.82 9.45
N VAL A 88 -7.96 -6.91 9.06
CA VAL A 88 -8.33 -7.65 7.85
C VAL A 88 -9.28 -8.81 8.12
N ASP A 89 -9.32 -9.33 9.34
CA ASP A 89 -10.18 -10.45 9.71
C ASP A 89 -11.44 -10.04 10.47
N GLY A 90 -11.52 -8.76 10.88
CA GLY A 90 -12.72 -8.17 11.50
C GLY A 90 -12.82 -8.39 12.99
N ASP A 91 -11.71 -8.65 13.68
CA ASP A 91 -11.67 -8.85 15.13
C ASP A 91 -11.49 -7.53 15.92
N GLY A 92 -11.22 -6.43 15.21
CA GLY A 92 -11.04 -5.09 15.74
C GLY A 92 -9.59 -4.74 16.07
N CYS A 93 -8.64 -5.61 15.76
CA CYS A 93 -7.20 -5.38 15.92
C CYS A 93 -6.52 -5.36 14.54
N ASP A 94 -5.37 -4.71 14.42
CA ASP A 94 -4.68 -4.60 13.14
C ASP A 94 -3.71 -5.76 12.89
N GLU A 95 -3.77 -6.35 11.69
CA GLU A 95 -2.78 -7.27 11.14
C GLU A 95 -1.74 -6.53 10.30
N ILE A 96 -0.58 -7.15 10.15
CA ILE A 96 0.53 -6.65 9.34
C ILE A 96 0.64 -7.49 8.06
N ILE A 97 0.23 -6.92 6.92
CA ILE A 97 0.42 -7.52 5.60
C ILE A 97 1.84 -7.21 5.15
N TYR A 98 2.73 -8.19 5.32
CA TYR A 98 4.19 -8.02 5.16
C TYR A 98 4.71 -8.37 3.76
N GLY A 99 3.87 -8.36 2.77
CA GLY A 99 4.12 -8.80 1.40
C GLY A 99 3.29 -10.03 1.08
N SER A 100 3.92 -11.13 0.73
CA SER A 100 3.26 -12.41 0.44
C SER A 100 2.79 -13.17 1.69
N CYS A 101 2.91 -12.58 2.87
CA CYS A 101 2.41 -13.13 4.13
C CYS A 101 1.74 -12.07 4.99
N ALA A 102 1.02 -12.51 6.01
CA ALA A 102 0.45 -11.66 7.04
C ALA A 102 0.79 -12.18 8.44
N ILE A 103 1.00 -11.24 9.37
CA ILE A 103 1.24 -11.49 10.78
C ILE A 103 0.06 -10.92 11.55
N ASP A 104 -0.56 -11.74 12.37
CA ASP A 104 -1.70 -11.43 13.21
C ASP A 104 -1.30 -10.47 14.34
N HIS A 105 -2.27 -9.69 14.85
CA HIS A 105 -2.12 -8.72 15.94
C HIS A 105 -1.38 -9.30 17.17
N ASN A 106 -1.52 -10.60 17.42
CA ASN A 106 -0.92 -11.31 18.53
C ASN A 106 0.52 -11.79 18.27
N GLY A 107 1.09 -11.48 17.12
CA GLY A 107 2.45 -11.86 16.71
C GLY A 107 2.60 -13.28 16.17
N LYS A 108 1.51 -13.95 15.85
CA LYS A 108 1.53 -15.25 15.16
C LYS A 108 1.41 -15.03 13.64
N GLY A 109 1.90 -15.99 12.89
CA GLY A 109 1.65 -16.00 11.44
C GLY A 109 0.17 -16.22 11.14
N LEU A 110 -0.44 -15.33 10.36
CA LEU A 110 -1.83 -15.48 9.91
C LEU A 110 -1.90 -16.39 8.68
N TYR A 111 -1.14 -16.05 7.65
CA TYR A 111 -0.97 -16.89 6.46
C TYR A 111 0.34 -16.56 5.72
N SER A 112 0.76 -17.48 4.84
CA SER A 112 1.82 -17.26 3.84
C SER A 112 1.38 -17.83 2.50
N THR A 113 1.45 -17.01 1.45
CA THR A 113 1.15 -17.47 0.07
C THR A 113 2.33 -18.15 -0.60
N LYS A 114 3.53 -18.04 -0.03
CA LYS A 114 4.80 -18.58 -0.53
C LYS A 114 5.20 -18.06 -1.92
N MET A 115 4.69 -16.89 -2.29
CA MET A 115 5.00 -16.23 -3.57
C MET A 115 6.31 -15.41 -3.53
N GLY A 116 6.90 -15.28 -2.32
CA GLY A 116 8.18 -14.60 -2.12
C GLY A 116 8.08 -13.07 -2.11
N HIS A 117 9.24 -12.45 -2.20
CA HIS A 117 9.43 -11.00 -2.14
C HIS A 117 8.81 -10.25 -3.33
N GLY A 118 8.43 -8.98 -3.11
CA GLY A 118 7.93 -8.08 -4.13
C GLY A 118 8.18 -6.60 -3.85
N ASP A 119 7.92 -5.75 -4.85
CA ASP A 119 8.25 -4.32 -4.83
C ASP A 119 7.07 -3.40 -4.47
N ALA A 120 5.83 -3.85 -4.67
CA ALA A 120 4.65 -3.03 -4.47
C ALA A 120 3.48 -3.86 -3.96
N ILE A 121 2.73 -3.29 -3.01
CA ILE A 121 1.60 -3.93 -2.35
C ILE A 121 0.51 -2.90 -2.05
N HIS A 122 -0.74 -3.24 -2.34
CA HIS A 122 -1.92 -2.40 -2.11
C HIS A 122 -2.93 -3.18 -1.27
N LEU A 123 -3.43 -2.55 -0.20
CA LEU A 123 -4.49 -3.07 0.66
C LEU A 123 -5.64 -2.08 0.66
N THR A 124 -6.81 -2.49 0.22
CA THR A 124 -8.04 -1.68 0.26
C THR A 124 -9.26 -2.58 0.04
N HIS A 125 -10.45 -2.00 0.08
CA HIS A 125 -11.68 -2.66 -0.36
C HIS A 125 -11.82 -2.50 -1.87
N PHE A 126 -11.27 -3.45 -2.64
CA PHE A 126 -11.26 -3.39 -4.12
C PHE A 126 -12.64 -3.62 -4.73
N ASP A 127 -13.28 -4.70 -4.35
CA ASP A 127 -14.58 -5.12 -4.90
C ASP A 127 -15.71 -4.79 -3.93
N PRO A 128 -16.54 -3.76 -4.23
CA PRO A 128 -17.64 -3.36 -3.35
C PRO A 128 -18.73 -4.43 -3.19
N SER A 129 -18.69 -5.51 -3.95
CA SER A 129 -19.60 -6.66 -3.81
C SER A 129 -19.08 -7.74 -2.86
N ARG A 130 -17.78 -7.70 -2.47
CA ARG A 130 -17.16 -8.63 -1.52
C ARG A 130 -17.16 -8.03 -0.11
N LYS A 131 -17.06 -8.89 0.89
CA LYS A 131 -16.78 -8.45 2.26
C LYS A 131 -15.27 -8.38 2.49
N GLY A 132 -14.86 -7.52 3.42
CA GLY A 132 -13.47 -7.40 3.84
C GLY A 132 -12.55 -6.75 2.81
N LEU A 133 -11.29 -6.76 3.13
CA LEU A 133 -10.23 -6.14 2.34
C LEU A 133 -9.59 -7.17 1.40
N GLN A 134 -8.98 -6.65 0.33
CA GLN A 134 -8.20 -7.46 -0.59
C GLN A 134 -6.80 -6.86 -0.75
N VAL A 135 -5.88 -7.67 -1.26
CA VAL A 135 -4.50 -7.28 -1.53
C VAL A 135 -4.20 -7.46 -3.01
N TRP A 136 -3.64 -6.44 -3.65
CA TRP A 136 -2.97 -6.54 -4.95
C TRP A 136 -1.47 -6.41 -4.76
N ASP A 137 -0.72 -7.39 -5.25
CA ASP A 137 0.71 -7.56 -4.99
C ASP A 137 1.46 -7.98 -6.25
N CYS A 138 2.72 -7.58 -6.39
CA CYS A 138 3.60 -8.03 -7.47
C CYS A 138 4.88 -8.65 -6.92
N HIS A 139 5.37 -9.70 -7.58
CA HIS A 139 6.44 -10.56 -7.10
C HIS A 139 7.68 -10.50 -7.97
N GLU A 140 8.87 -10.61 -7.34
CA GLU A 140 10.15 -10.71 -8.06
C GLU A 140 10.41 -12.10 -8.63
N ASN A 141 9.81 -13.14 -8.05
CA ASN A 141 9.93 -14.50 -8.56
C ASN A 141 9.37 -14.58 -9.98
N LYS A 142 10.19 -15.06 -10.93
CA LYS A 142 9.88 -15.12 -12.36
C LYS A 142 8.74 -16.07 -12.75
N ARG A 143 7.97 -16.58 -11.86
CA ARG A 143 6.80 -17.43 -12.16
C ARG A 143 5.53 -16.92 -11.50
N ASP A 144 5.69 -16.09 -10.46
CA ASP A 144 4.58 -15.76 -9.58
C ASP A 144 3.82 -14.51 -10.05
N GLY A 145 4.49 -13.57 -10.72
CA GLY A 145 3.88 -12.46 -11.43
C GLY A 145 3.16 -11.47 -10.51
N SER A 146 1.85 -11.34 -10.65
CA SER A 146 1.03 -10.49 -9.79
C SER A 146 -0.14 -11.28 -9.22
N THR A 147 -0.50 -11.03 -7.96
CA THR A 147 -1.59 -11.73 -7.27
C THR A 147 -2.62 -10.76 -6.71
N TYR A 148 -3.88 -11.13 -6.83
CA TYR A 148 -5.02 -10.55 -6.16
C TYR A 148 -5.58 -11.57 -5.18
N ARG A 149 -5.68 -11.20 -3.89
CA ARG A 149 -6.04 -12.15 -2.85
C ARG A 149 -6.93 -11.53 -1.77
N ASP A 150 -7.65 -12.37 -1.08
CA ASP A 150 -8.34 -12.03 0.15
C ASP A 150 -7.33 -11.66 1.24
N ALA A 151 -7.53 -10.54 1.94
CA ALA A 151 -6.56 -10.03 2.90
C ALA A 151 -6.57 -10.80 4.23
N ALA A 152 -7.71 -11.38 4.63
CA ALA A 152 -7.85 -12.13 5.88
C ALA A 152 -7.27 -13.54 5.79
N THR A 153 -7.44 -14.19 4.64
CA THR A 153 -7.16 -15.62 4.49
C THR A 153 -5.94 -15.92 3.64
N GLY A 154 -5.49 -14.95 2.82
CA GLY A 154 -4.46 -15.17 1.82
C GLY A 154 -4.93 -15.98 0.59
N GLU A 155 -6.22 -16.33 0.50
CA GLU A 155 -6.79 -17.05 -0.65
C GLU A 155 -6.56 -16.24 -1.93
N ILE A 156 -5.92 -16.87 -2.91
CA ILE A 156 -5.64 -16.26 -4.22
C ILE A 156 -6.90 -16.22 -5.07
N ILE A 157 -7.43 -15.03 -5.30
CA ILE A 157 -8.58 -14.77 -6.17
C ILE A 157 -8.15 -14.81 -7.64
N LEU A 158 -6.99 -14.21 -7.93
CA LEU A 158 -6.38 -14.17 -9.25
C LEU A 158 -4.86 -14.22 -9.15
N GLN A 159 -4.22 -15.01 -10.00
CA GLN A 159 -2.79 -14.92 -10.27
C GLN A 159 -2.56 -14.67 -11.76
N VAL A 160 -1.79 -13.65 -12.08
CA VAL A 160 -1.30 -13.39 -13.43
C VAL A 160 0.19 -13.69 -13.46
N LYS A 161 0.54 -14.87 -13.96
CA LYS A 161 1.93 -15.34 -14.02
C LYS A 161 2.79 -14.45 -14.93
N SER A 162 4.07 -14.35 -14.61
CA SER A 162 5.08 -13.66 -15.39
C SER A 162 6.35 -14.50 -15.46
N ASP A 163 7.11 -14.38 -16.55
CA ASP A 163 8.45 -14.94 -16.69
C ASP A 163 9.56 -13.95 -16.27
N LYS A 164 9.14 -12.78 -15.75
CA LYS A 164 10.00 -11.68 -15.33
C LYS A 164 9.69 -11.25 -13.92
N ASP A 165 10.64 -10.58 -13.31
CA ASP A 165 10.44 -9.74 -12.15
C ASP A 165 9.40 -8.65 -12.48
N VAL A 166 8.33 -8.58 -11.68
CA VAL A 166 7.30 -7.53 -11.80
C VAL A 166 7.63 -6.44 -10.78
N GLY A 167 8.49 -5.51 -11.17
CA GLY A 167 9.06 -4.51 -10.28
C GLY A 167 8.09 -3.44 -9.77
N ARG A 168 6.86 -3.33 -10.29
CA ARG A 168 5.80 -2.42 -9.76
C ARG A 168 4.41 -2.87 -10.21
N CYS A 169 3.46 -2.65 -9.33
CA CYS A 169 2.04 -2.71 -9.64
C CYS A 169 1.31 -1.50 -9.03
N MET A 170 0.07 -1.29 -9.40
CA MET A 170 -0.76 -0.19 -8.93
C MET A 170 -2.20 -0.64 -8.77
N ALA A 171 -2.90 0.02 -7.85
CA ALA A 171 -4.34 -0.10 -7.69
C ALA A 171 -4.96 1.29 -7.45
N ALA A 172 -5.92 1.66 -8.26
CA ALA A 172 -6.69 2.91 -8.14
C ALA A 172 -7.98 2.82 -8.95
N ASP A 173 -9.05 3.42 -8.46
CA ASP A 173 -10.29 3.58 -9.23
C ASP A 173 -10.07 4.69 -10.29
N ILE A 174 -9.97 4.28 -11.56
CA ILE A 174 -9.65 5.17 -12.69
C ILE A 174 -10.58 4.98 -13.89
N ASP A 175 -11.50 4.01 -13.85
CA ASP A 175 -12.45 3.71 -14.91
C ASP A 175 -13.90 3.68 -14.39
N PRO A 176 -14.70 4.73 -14.57
CA PRO A 176 -16.06 4.81 -14.03
C PRO A 176 -17.04 3.82 -14.67
N ALA A 177 -16.62 3.09 -15.69
CA ALA A 177 -17.42 2.02 -16.29
C ALA A 177 -17.27 0.69 -15.56
N GLN A 178 -16.27 0.57 -14.69
CA GLN A 178 -15.99 -0.62 -13.89
C GLN A 178 -16.32 -0.31 -12.42
N PRO A 179 -17.23 -1.04 -11.77
CA PRO A 179 -17.43 -0.91 -10.33
C PRO A 179 -16.23 -1.43 -9.54
N GLY A 180 -15.72 -0.63 -8.60
CA GLY A 180 -14.59 -1.00 -7.75
C GLY A 180 -13.26 -0.40 -8.20
N VAL A 181 -12.17 -0.93 -7.69
CA VAL A 181 -10.82 -0.42 -7.90
C VAL A 181 -10.11 -1.22 -9.00
N GLU A 182 -9.60 -0.55 -10.03
CA GLU A 182 -8.75 -1.19 -11.02
C GLU A 182 -7.38 -1.54 -10.43
N MET A 183 -6.80 -2.61 -10.98
CA MET A 183 -5.47 -3.06 -10.63
C MET A 183 -4.65 -3.37 -11.89
N TRP A 184 -3.37 -3.02 -11.90
CA TRP A 184 -2.50 -3.28 -13.04
C TRP A 184 -1.03 -3.44 -12.66
N SER A 185 -0.33 -4.15 -13.52
CA SER A 185 1.13 -4.17 -13.64
C SER A 185 1.49 -4.26 -15.12
N TRP A 186 2.78 -4.12 -15.43
CA TRP A 186 3.21 -4.20 -16.83
C TRP A 186 2.88 -5.54 -17.47
N GLU A 187 2.93 -6.61 -16.68
CA GLU A 187 2.71 -7.98 -17.17
C GLU A 187 1.24 -8.40 -17.04
N ALA A 188 0.52 -7.90 -16.04
CA ALA A 188 -0.89 -8.26 -15.83
C ALA A 188 -1.85 -7.53 -16.78
N GLY A 189 -1.43 -6.41 -17.39
CA GLY A 189 -2.37 -5.47 -18.00
C GLY A 189 -3.28 -4.84 -16.93
N MET A 190 -4.41 -4.29 -17.36
CA MET A 190 -5.40 -3.70 -16.46
C MET A 190 -6.53 -4.69 -16.17
N ARG A 191 -6.89 -4.80 -14.90
CA ARG A 191 -7.94 -5.66 -14.36
C ARG A 191 -8.96 -4.83 -13.60
N ASN A 192 -10.23 -5.24 -13.65
CA ASN A 192 -11.26 -4.67 -12.77
C ASN A 192 -11.22 -5.32 -11.37
N ALA A 193 -12.05 -4.85 -10.46
CA ALA A 193 -12.15 -5.34 -9.09
C ALA A 193 -12.51 -6.83 -8.94
N LYS A 194 -13.05 -7.45 -10.00
CA LYS A 194 -13.34 -8.89 -10.04
C LYS A 194 -12.15 -9.73 -10.57
N GLY A 195 -11.06 -9.06 -10.98
CA GLY A 195 -9.90 -9.70 -11.57
C GLY A 195 -10.01 -9.95 -13.09
N GLU A 196 -11.09 -9.51 -13.73
CA GLU A 196 -11.28 -9.68 -15.17
C GLU A 196 -10.40 -8.70 -15.95
N ALA A 197 -9.84 -9.16 -17.08
CA ALA A 197 -9.03 -8.30 -17.95
C ALA A 197 -9.91 -7.31 -18.70
N ILE A 198 -9.66 -6.01 -18.49
CA ILE A 198 -10.39 -4.92 -19.17
C ILE A 198 -9.54 -4.20 -20.21
N ALA A 199 -8.23 -4.22 -20.06
CA ALA A 199 -7.29 -3.76 -21.07
C ALA A 199 -5.96 -4.49 -20.97
N GLY A 200 -5.21 -4.51 -22.08
CA GLY A 200 -3.81 -4.93 -22.10
C GLY A 200 -2.91 -3.87 -21.49
N ARG A 201 -1.62 -3.94 -21.82
CA ARG A 201 -0.65 -2.92 -21.39
C ARG A 201 -0.94 -1.58 -22.07
N ILE A 202 -1.27 -0.57 -21.27
CA ILE A 202 -1.51 0.79 -21.74
C ILE A 202 -0.21 1.57 -21.72
N LYS A 203 0.15 2.15 -22.87
CA LYS A 203 1.39 2.92 -23.01
C LYS A 203 1.35 4.16 -22.11
N GLY A 204 2.36 4.29 -21.25
CA GLY A 204 2.53 5.46 -20.39
C GLY A 204 1.63 5.45 -19.14
N LEU A 205 0.91 4.37 -18.86
CA LEU A 205 0.16 4.22 -17.61
C LEU A 205 1.13 4.07 -16.44
N PRO A 206 1.17 5.01 -15.49
CA PRO A 206 2.06 4.95 -14.34
C PRO A 206 1.74 3.80 -13.40
N THR A 207 2.76 3.34 -12.66
CA THR A 207 2.65 2.30 -11.64
C THR A 207 3.22 2.73 -10.29
N ASN A 208 3.53 4.02 -10.11
CA ASN A 208 4.20 4.48 -8.89
C ASN A 208 3.24 5.01 -7.84
N MET A 209 2.37 5.98 -8.17
CA MET A 209 1.48 6.64 -7.22
C MET A 209 0.13 6.97 -7.85
N ALA A 210 -0.89 7.14 -7.02
CA ALA A 210 -2.20 7.65 -7.40
C ALA A 210 -2.67 8.68 -6.36
N VAL A 211 -3.50 9.64 -6.78
CA VAL A 211 -3.90 10.81 -5.99
C VAL A 211 -5.31 11.23 -6.33
N TRP A 212 -6.15 11.65 -5.37
CA TRP A 212 -7.40 12.35 -5.63
C TRP A 212 -7.11 13.83 -5.83
N TRP A 213 -7.16 14.31 -7.08
CA TRP A 213 -6.68 15.64 -7.44
C TRP A 213 -7.73 16.54 -8.11
N ASP A 214 -8.40 16.07 -9.17
CA ASP A 214 -9.19 16.97 -10.03
C ASP A 214 -10.61 17.25 -9.52
N GLY A 215 -11.03 16.61 -8.45
CA GLY A 215 -12.29 16.90 -7.77
C GLY A 215 -13.47 16.03 -8.20
N ASP A 216 -13.29 15.06 -9.11
CA ASP A 216 -14.20 13.93 -9.23
C ASP A 216 -13.77 12.79 -8.28
N LEU A 217 -14.50 11.67 -8.25
CA LEU A 217 -14.24 10.58 -7.30
C LEU A 217 -13.24 9.54 -7.83
N LEU A 218 -12.77 9.68 -9.06
CA LEU A 218 -11.71 8.86 -9.61
C LEU A 218 -10.34 9.36 -9.18
N ARG A 219 -9.37 8.48 -9.21
CA ARG A 219 -7.98 8.88 -8.91
C ARG A 219 -7.23 9.28 -10.17
N GLU A 220 -6.38 10.28 -10.03
CA GLU A 220 -5.32 10.62 -10.96
C GLU A 220 -4.06 9.82 -10.64
N LEU A 221 -3.14 9.80 -11.60
CA LEU A 221 -1.89 9.07 -11.53
C LEU A 221 -0.73 10.05 -11.36
N LEU A 222 0.02 9.88 -10.27
CA LEU A 222 1.19 10.70 -9.99
C LEU A 222 2.47 9.90 -10.32
N ASP A 223 3.30 10.44 -11.18
CA ASP A 223 4.63 9.92 -11.48
C ASP A 223 5.63 11.06 -11.63
N LYS A 224 6.75 10.97 -10.92
CA LYS A 224 7.72 12.08 -10.81
C LYS A 224 7.05 13.34 -10.23
N ASN A 225 7.05 14.40 -11.01
CA ASN A 225 6.39 15.68 -10.69
C ASN A 225 5.19 15.96 -11.61
N ILE A 226 4.55 14.91 -12.11
CA ILE A 226 3.47 15.00 -13.09
C ILE A 226 2.24 14.27 -12.56
N ILE A 227 1.10 14.94 -12.59
CA ILE A 227 -0.21 14.30 -12.42
C ILE A 227 -0.87 14.13 -13.78
N SER A 228 -1.41 12.96 -14.02
CA SER A 228 -2.09 12.58 -15.25
C SER A 228 -3.40 11.86 -14.96
N LYS A 229 -4.39 12.00 -15.84
CA LYS A 229 -5.66 11.29 -15.78
C LYS A 229 -5.75 10.23 -16.85
N TYR A 230 -6.28 9.08 -16.50
CA TYR A 230 -6.59 8.03 -17.46
C TYR A 230 -7.91 8.34 -18.18
N ASP A 231 -7.85 8.37 -19.51
CA ASP A 231 -9.03 8.44 -20.38
C ASP A 231 -9.44 7.00 -20.73
N TRP A 232 -10.41 6.48 -20.00
CA TRP A 232 -10.88 5.10 -20.13
C TRP A 232 -11.51 4.79 -21.50
N LYS A 233 -12.11 5.78 -22.17
CA LYS A 233 -12.69 5.60 -23.51
C LYS A 233 -11.62 5.51 -24.59
N ALA A 234 -10.62 6.37 -24.52
CA ALA A 234 -9.52 6.40 -25.48
C ALA A 234 -8.36 5.48 -25.10
N GLN A 235 -8.39 4.88 -23.90
CA GLN A 235 -7.33 4.06 -23.30
C GLN A 235 -5.95 4.75 -23.37
N LYS A 236 -5.91 6.00 -22.98
CA LYS A 236 -4.68 6.81 -22.97
C LYS A 236 -4.55 7.62 -21.70
N VAL A 237 -3.32 8.05 -21.42
CA VAL A 237 -2.98 8.89 -20.26
C VAL A 237 -2.81 10.33 -20.73
N ASN A 238 -3.57 11.24 -20.14
CA ASN A 238 -3.53 12.68 -20.42
C ASN A 238 -2.88 13.40 -19.22
N ARG A 239 -1.86 14.23 -19.47
CA ARG A 239 -1.25 15.06 -18.45
C ARG A 239 -2.21 16.16 -18.01
N ILE A 240 -2.34 16.34 -16.69
CA ILE A 240 -3.13 17.42 -16.07
C ILE A 240 -2.22 18.56 -15.62
N VAL A 241 -1.16 18.25 -14.85
CA VAL A 241 -0.26 19.25 -14.28
C VAL A 241 1.18 18.74 -14.24
N THR A 242 2.12 19.66 -14.35
CA THR A 242 3.54 19.45 -14.05
C THR A 242 3.95 20.43 -12.95
N PHE A 243 4.55 19.95 -11.89
CA PHE A 243 5.06 20.77 -10.80
C PHE A 243 6.47 21.28 -11.14
N GLU A 244 6.54 22.41 -11.85
CA GLU A 244 7.80 22.98 -12.30
C GLU A 244 8.73 23.35 -11.14
N GLY A 245 10.02 23.07 -11.26
CA GLY A 245 11.02 23.32 -10.23
C GLY A 245 10.92 22.40 -9.01
N ALA A 246 10.18 21.30 -9.11
CA ALA A 246 10.07 20.26 -8.09
C ALA A 246 10.46 18.89 -8.63
N LEU A 247 11.01 18.05 -7.77
CA LEU A 247 11.49 16.72 -8.12
C LEU A 247 10.94 15.66 -7.16
N SER A 248 10.70 14.49 -7.72
CA SER A 248 10.43 13.26 -6.95
C SER A 248 11.71 12.70 -6.34
N ASN A 249 11.55 11.70 -5.48
CA ASN A 249 12.63 10.92 -4.89
C ASN A 249 12.75 9.55 -5.56
N ASN A 250 13.81 8.81 -5.21
CA ASN A 250 14.00 7.40 -5.55
C ASN A 250 13.98 7.08 -7.06
N GLY A 251 14.58 7.94 -7.89
CA GLY A 251 14.87 7.63 -9.29
C GLY A 251 13.71 7.00 -10.07
N THR A 252 13.82 5.73 -10.38
CA THR A 252 12.81 5.00 -11.18
C THR A 252 11.50 4.75 -10.45
N LYS A 253 11.50 4.70 -9.13
CA LYS A 253 10.27 4.57 -8.32
C LYS A 253 9.50 5.90 -8.26
N ALA A 254 10.18 7.01 -8.51
CA ALA A 254 9.62 8.34 -8.78
C ALA A 254 8.51 8.79 -7.81
N VAL A 255 8.80 8.68 -6.52
CA VAL A 255 7.84 8.90 -5.43
C VAL A 255 7.92 10.32 -4.86
N PRO A 256 6.82 10.91 -4.37
CA PRO A 256 6.83 12.17 -3.63
C PRO A 256 7.53 12.01 -2.26
N CYS A 257 7.78 13.12 -1.58
CA CYS A 257 8.17 13.09 -0.16
C CYS A 257 7.01 12.61 0.71
N LEU A 258 5.79 13.03 0.37
CA LEU A 258 4.55 12.59 0.99
C LEU A 258 3.38 12.82 0.02
N GLN A 259 2.34 12.00 0.11
CA GLN A 259 1.07 12.18 -0.58
C GLN A 259 -0.06 11.75 0.36
N GLY A 260 -1.12 12.56 0.43
CA GLY A 260 -2.29 12.25 1.25
C GLY A 260 -3.17 13.46 1.48
N ASP A 261 -4.33 13.25 2.08
CA ASP A 261 -5.27 14.29 2.52
C ASP A 261 -4.72 15.00 3.78
N ILE A 262 -3.74 15.90 3.57
CA ILE A 262 -2.99 16.57 4.63
C ILE A 262 -3.76 17.76 5.17
N VAL A 263 -4.48 18.49 4.31
CA VAL A 263 -5.26 19.67 4.73
C VAL A 263 -6.69 19.32 5.15
N GLY A 264 -7.12 18.07 4.98
CA GLY A 264 -8.38 17.56 5.52
C GLY A 264 -9.61 17.93 4.70
N ASP A 265 -9.50 18.03 3.39
CA ASP A 265 -10.60 18.34 2.47
C ASP A 265 -10.98 17.15 1.55
N TRP A 266 -10.50 15.95 1.85
CA TRP A 266 -10.59 14.65 1.16
C TRP A 266 -9.73 14.54 -0.10
N ARG A 267 -9.43 15.63 -0.78
CA ARG A 267 -8.44 15.59 -1.86
C ARG A 267 -7.04 15.49 -1.28
N GLU A 268 -6.16 14.94 -2.07
CA GLU A 268 -4.83 14.64 -1.58
C GLU A 268 -3.81 15.68 -2.05
N GLU A 269 -2.97 16.09 -1.12
CA GLU A 269 -1.84 16.95 -1.38
C GLU A 269 -0.61 16.14 -1.80
N VAL A 270 0.26 16.81 -2.54
CA VAL A 270 1.55 16.25 -2.97
C VAL A 270 2.69 17.10 -2.43
N LEU A 271 3.55 16.50 -1.61
CA LEU A 271 4.76 17.14 -1.09
C LEU A 271 5.97 16.68 -1.91
N LEU A 272 6.63 17.61 -2.58
CA LEU A 272 7.85 17.37 -3.37
C LEU A 272 8.99 18.25 -2.85
N ARG A 273 10.23 17.79 -3.07
CA ARG A 273 11.41 18.62 -2.84
C ARG A 273 11.62 19.59 -4.00
N SER A 274 12.19 20.78 -3.72
CA SER A 274 12.68 21.67 -4.77
C SER A 274 13.91 21.08 -5.48
N GLU A 275 14.18 21.55 -6.69
CA GLU A 275 15.34 21.10 -7.48
C GLU A 275 16.68 21.37 -6.79
N ASP A 276 16.78 22.47 -6.04
CA ASP A 276 17.96 22.85 -5.25
C ASP A 276 18.09 22.11 -3.91
N ASN A 277 17.13 21.27 -3.57
CA ASN A 277 17.00 20.54 -2.30
C ASN A 277 16.94 21.42 -1.03
N CYS A 278 16.63 22.70 -1.17
CA CYS A 278 16.60 23.65 -0.05
C CYS A 278 15.20 23.83 0.56
N SER A 279 14.15 23.32 -0.10
CA SER A 279 12.77 23.46 0.38
C SER A 279 11.90 22.25 0.01
N LEU A 280 10.83 22.09 0.78
CA LEU A 280 9.71 21.22 0.44
C LEU A 280 8.55 22.09 -0.03
N ARG A 281 7.88 21.64 -1.09
CA ARG A 281 6.74 22.33 -1.69
C ARG A 281 5.50 21.47 -1.56
N LEU A 282 4.52 21.97 -0.81
CA LEU A 282 3.20 21.35 -0.71
C LEU A 282 2.31 21.88 -1.82
N TYR A 283 1.82 20.99 -2.66
CA TYR A 283 0.90 21.29 -3.75
C TYR A 283 -0.50 20.85 -3.35
N VAL A 284 -1.47 21.76 -3.50
CA VAL A 284 -2.89 21.54 -3.24
C VAL A 284 -3.67 21.75 -4.52
N SER A 285 -4.77 21.03 -4.71
CA SER A 285 -5.65 21.25 -5.84
C SER A 285 -6.55 22.45 -5.61
N THR A 286 -6.65 23.32 -6.62
CA THR A 286 -7.60 24.44 -6.65
C THR A 286 -8.77 24.20 -7.60
N ILE A 287 -8.87 23.00 -8.16
CA ILE A 287 -9.96 22.63 -9.07
C ILE A 287 -11.25 22.55 -8.25
N PRO A 288 -12.35 23.22 -8.65
CA PRO A 288 -13.62 23.12 -7.95
C PRO A 288 -14.15 21.68 -7.93
N THR A 289 -14.79 21.30 -6.82
CA THR A 289 -15.51 20.03 -6.68
C THR A 289 -16.91 20.24 -6.12
N GLU A 290 -17.85 19.43 -6.55
CA GLU A 290 -19.22 19.37 -6.01
C GLU A 290 -19.33 18.43 -4.81
N TYR A 291 -18.28 17.64 -4.53
CA TYR A 291 -18.25 16.66 -3.46
C TYR A 291 -17.68 17.25 -2.18
N ARG A 292 -18.28 16.85 -1.05
CA ARG A 292 -17.78 17.20 0.29
C ARG A 292 -17.85 15.96 1.16
N PHE A 293 -16.67 15.57 1.64
CA PHE A 293 -16.50 14.45 2.56
C PHE A 293 -15.70 14.92 3.77
N HIS A 294 -15.76 14.15 4.83
CA HIS A 294 -14.82 14.26 5.93
C HIS A 294 -13.42 13.87 5.45
N THR A 295 -12.41 14.27 6.19
CA THR A 295 -11.03 13.89 5.89
C THR A 295 -10.87 12.36 5.88
N PHE A 296 -10.10 11.85 4.95
CA PHE A 296 -9.72 10.44 4.93
C PHE A 296 -8.87 10.03 6.15
N LEU A 297 -8.30 11.00 6.88
CA LEU A 297 -7.56 10.74 8.12
C LEU A 297 -8.42 10.16 9.25
N GLU A 298 -9.74 10.19 9.13
CA GLU A 298 -10.65 9.47 10.05
C GLU A 298 -10.58 7.95 9.85
N ASP A 299 -10.24 7.48 8.64
CA ASP A 299 -10.04 6.07 8.36
C ASP A 299 -8.69 5.59 8.91
N PRO A 300 -8.67 4.59 9.82
CA PRO A 300 -7.42 4.07 10.39
C PRO A 300 -6.43 3.55 9.34
N ILE A 301 -6.91 2.80 8.34
CA ILE A 301 -6.07 2.23 7.28
C ILE A 301 -5.43 3.33 6.45
N TYR A 302 -6.21 4.34 6.05
CA TYR A 302 -5.68 5.50 5.33
C TYR A 302 -4.63 6.25 6.15
N ARG A 303 -4.93 6.57 7.43
CA ARG A 303 -4.02 7.28 8.34
C ARG A 303 -2.71 6.51 8.54
N ILE A 304 -2.78 5.20 8.74
CA ILE A 304 -1.59 4.35 8.88
C ILE A 304 -0.82 4.29 7.57
N SER A 305 -1.48 4.27 6.41
CA SER A 305 -0.81 4.28 5.11
C SER A 305 0.03 5.55 4.89
N ILE A 306 -0.41 6.71 5.40
CA ILE A 306 0.41 7.93 5.42
C ILE A 306 1.61 7.76 6.35
N ALA A 307 1.41 7.27 7.57
CA ALA A 307 2.48 7.09 8.56
C ALA A 307 3.58 6.13 8.07
N THR A 308 3.23 5.12 7.28
CA THR A 308 4.16 4.12 6.74
C THR A 308 4.68 4.45 5.33
N GLN A 309 4.24 5.54 4.72
CA GLN A 309 4.53 5.82 3.31
C GLN A 309 6.03 5.84 2.99
N ASN A 310 6.85 6.36 3.90
CA ASN A 310 8.28 6.56 3.69
C ASN A 310 9.19 5.49 4.35
N VAL A 311 8.65 4.38 4.84
CA VAL A 311 9.47 3.35 5.50
C VAL A 311 10.19 2.42 4.51
N GLY A 312 9.75 2.39 3.27
CA GLY A 312 10.36 1.61 2.19
C GLY A 312 10.10 2.27 0.84
N TYR A 313 9.81 1.50 -0.19
CA TYR A 313 9.33 2.08 -1.44
C TYR A 313 7.94 2.67 -1.23
N ASN A 314 7.79 3.98 -1.44
CA ASN A 314 6.52 4.64 -1.23
C ASN A 314 5.42 4.00 -2.07
N GLN A 315 4.26 3.87 -1.45
CA GLN A 315 3.01 3.40 -2.07
C GLN A 315 1.95 4.48 -1.87
N PRO A 316 0.97 4.61 -2.77
CA PRO A 316 -0.12 5.55 -2.57
C PRO A 316 -0.88 5.21 -1.30
N THR A 317 -1.50 6.21 -0.71
CA THR A 317 -2.50 6.01 0.34
C THR A 317 -3.65 5.17 -0.19
N GLN A 318 -4.24 4.36 0.67
CA GLN A 318 -5.43 3.56 0.36
C GLN A 318 -6.38 3.60 1.56
N PRO A 319 -7.67 3.89 1.36
CA PRO A 319 -8.67 3.79 2.43
C PRO A 319 -9.05 2.33 2.70
N GLY A 320 -9.56 2.06 3.89
CA GLY A 320 -10.13 0.76 4.28
C GLY A 320 -11.52 0.50 3.69
N PHE A 321 -11.99 1.35 2.79
CA PHE A 321 -13.31 1.29 2.17
C PHE A 321 -13.23 1.66 0.69
N TYR A 322 -14.21 1.21 -0.08
CA TYR A 322 -14.36 1.64 -1.46
C TYR A 322 -14.84 3.10 -1.52
N PHE A 323 -14.12 3.93 -2.27
CA PHE A 323 -14.48 5.32 -2.53
C PHE A 323 -14.43 5.56 -4.04
N GLY A 324 -15.62 5.71 -4.65
CA GLY A 324 -15.72 5.85 -6.10
C GLY A 324 -17.08 6.35 -6.57
N PRO A 325 -17.27 6.54 -7.89
CA PRO A 325 -18.46 7.15 -8.50
C PRO A 325 -19.80 6.46 -8.16
N ASP A 326 -19.76 5.18 -7.85
CA ASP A 326 -20.97 4.41 -7.52
C ASP A 326 -21.59 4.79 -6.17
N LEU A 327 -20.82 5.41 -5.29
CA LEU A 327 -21.30 5.89 -4.00
C LEU A 327 -22.36 6.99 -4.14
N THR A 328 -22.28 7.81 -5.19
CA THR A 328 -23.19 8.94 -5.42
C THR A 328 -24.56 8.54 -5.98
N LYS A 329 -24.68 7.33 -6.53
CA LYS A 329 -25.93 6.80 -7.06
C LYS A 329 -26.91 6.42 -5.95
N LYS A 330 -26.45 6.19 -4.73
CA LYS A 330 -27.28 6.01 -3.54
C LYS A 330 -27.61 7.39 -2.97
N LYS A 331 -28.78 7.95 -3.29
CA LYS A 331 -29.32 9.17 -2.66
C LYS A 331 -29.40 8.95 -1.14
N GLY A 332 -28.39 9.37 -0.44
CA GLY A 332 -28.30 9.41 1.01
C GLY A 332 -27.05 10.20 1.34
N THR A 333 -27.17 11.20 2.20
CA THR A 333 -26.03 11.90 2.78
C THR A 333 -25.01 10.85 3.22
N PHE A 334 -23.82 10.86 2.63
CA PHE A 334 -22.66 10.14 3.12
C PHE A 334 -22.33 10.76 4.50
N ARG A 335 -23.09 10.38 5.50
CA ARG A 335 -22.68 10.55 6.88
C ARG A 335 -21.62 9.52 7.07
N GLY A 336 -20.44 10.03 7.36
CA GLY A 336 -19.21 9.32 7.50
C GLY A 336 -19.35 7.87 7.96
N TYR A 337 -18.46 7.05 7.53
CA TYR A 337 -18.30 5.70 8.04
C TYR A 337 -18.54 5.74 9.55
N GLN A 338 -19.57 5.06 10.03
CA GLN A 338 -19.62 4.72 11.43
C GLN A 338 -18.58 3.61 11.60
N PHE A 339 -17.37 4.03 11.94
CA PHE A 339 -16.40 3.12 12.54
C PHE A 339 -17.06 2.55 13.79
N LYS A 340 -17.22 1.22 13.83
CA LYS A 340 -17.60 0.53 15.05
C LYS A 340 -16.38 0.41 15.93
#